data_031e61af01bd2e29a3bd20e204c8cfd7
#
_entry.id   031e61af01bd2e29a3bd20e204c8cfd7
#
_cell.length_a   1.000
_cell.length_b   1.000
_cell.length_c   1.000
_cell.angle_alpha   90.00
_cell.angle_beta   90.00
_cell.angle_gamma   90.00
#
_symmetry.space_group_name_H-M   'P 1'
#
loop_
_entity.id
_entity.type
_entity.pdbx_description
1 polymer ?
#
loop_
_entity_poly.entity_id
_entity_poly.type
_entity_poly.pdbx_seq_one_letter_code
_entity_poly.pdbx_strand_id
1 'polypeptide(L)'
;MIADALTVCIVVLSRLMYRKGIDLLLTAIPRLCAKHPDLHFVVGGDGPKFVELEQMREKHMLQDRVELVGAVRQSDVRAHLTRGHIFLNTSLTEAFGTSIIEATCAGLYVVTTRVGGIPELLPPSMMRLAEPCDDAIVRETDAAIAYVRAGRHDPLKQHRVVARMYSWDATVRRLEAVYARAMLTPPRSTTERFRRYADAGGPIGGKIICMVIAVQIMLVMVLDWLVPTSSLSLAP
;
A
#
# COMPACT_ATOMS: atom_id res chain seq x y z
N MET A 1 -15.05 -18.93 35.81
CA MET A 1 -15.65 -18.16 34.72
C MET A 1 -14.59 -17.95 33.68
N ILE A 2 -14.61 -18.73 32.59
CA ILE A 2 -13.77 -18.48 31.42
C ILE A 2 -14.42 -17.24 30.79
N ALA A 3 -13.75 -16.08 30.86
CA ALA A 3 -14.19 -14.91 30.12
C ALA A 3 -14.37 -15.35 28.65
N ASP A 4 -15.55 -15.12 28.09
CA ASP A 4 -15.82 -15.38 26.68
C ASP A 4 -14.71 -14.69 25.87
N ALA A 5 -13.79 -15.52 25.35
CA ALA A 5 -12.68 -15.00 24.59
C ALA A 5 -13.27 -14.33 23.34
N LEU A 6 -13.01 -13.04 23.17
CA LEU A 6 -13.49 -12.27 22.04
C LEU A 6 -13.16 -13.03 20.75
N THR A 7 -14.17 -13.47 20.02
CA THR A 7 -14.01 -14.05 18.69
C THR A 7 -13.36 -13.03 17.78
N VAL A 8 -12.13 -13.30 17.33
CA VAL A 8 -11.39 -12.38 16.47
C VAL A 8 -11.62 -12.71 15.01
N CYS A 9 -11.98 -11.70 14.24
CA CYS A 9 -12.13 -11.80 12.79
C CYS A 9 -11.00 -11.02 12.10
N ILE A 10 -10.27 -11.68 11.22
CA ILE A 10 -9.22 -11.10 10.38
C ILE A 10 -9.77 -10.90 8.96
N VAL A 11 -9.63 -9.69 8.45
CA VAL A 11 -10.05 -9.34 7.08
C VAL A 11 -8.82 -9.20 6.18
N VAL A 12 -8.92 -9.81 5.01
CA VAL A 12 -7.98 -9.66 3.90
C VAL A 12 -8.77 -9.15 2.69
N LEU A 13 -8.42 -7.99 2.16
CA LEU A 13 -9.02 -7.46 0.93
C LEU A 13 -7.90 -7.06 -0.04
N SER A 14 -7.74 -7.84 -1.12
CA SER A 14 -6.76 -7.55 -2.16
C SER A 14 -7.05 -8.32 -3.44
N ARG A 15 -6.40 -7.94 -4.55
CA ARG A 15 -6.35 -8.82 -5.72
C ARG A 15 -5.59 -10.10 -5.36
N LEU A 16 -6.16 -11.26 -5.70
CA LEU A 16 -5.59 -12.56 -5.33
C LEU A 16 -4.52 -12.99 -6.35
N MET A 17 -3.34 -12.40 -6.22
CA MET A 17 -2.21 -12.62 -7.13
C MET A 17 -0.88 -12.69 -6.37
N TYR A 18 0.16 -13.24 -7.00
CA TYR A 18 1.48 -13.44 -6.41
C TYR A 18 2.04 -12.20 -5.69
N ARG A 19 2.01 -11.02 -6.35
CA ARG A 19 2.54 -9.78 -5.75
C ARG A 19 1.82 -9.33 -4.48
N LYS A 20 0.61 -9.83 -4.23
CA LYS A 20 -0.15 -9.58 -3.00
C LYS A 20 0.16 -10.59 -1.90
N GLY A 21 1.13 -11.48 -2.14
CA GLY A 21 1.64 -12.42 -1.15
C GLY A 21 0.59 -13.45 -0.72
N ILE A 22 -0.26 -13.90 -1.65
CA ILE A 22 -1.28 -14.91 -1.33
C ILE A 22 -0.64 -16.22 -0.89
N ASP A 23 0.56 -16.54 -1.38
CA ASP A 23 1.30 -17.73 -0.93
C ASP A 23 1.62 -17.68 0.58
N LEU A 24 1.89 -16.49 1.13
CA LEU A 24 2.06 -16.29 2.58
C LEU A 24 0.74 -16.52 3.33
N LEU A 25 -0.41 -16.16 2.74
CA LEU A 25 -1.73 -16.44 3.34
C LEU A 25 -2.05 -17.93 3.36
N LEU A 26 -1.72 -18.65 2.28
CA LEU A 26 -1.93 -20.10 2.18
C LEU A 26 -1.21 -20.86 3.33
N THR A 27 -0.08 -20.35 3.78
CA THR A 27 0.65 -20.91 4.90
C THR A 27 0.18 -20.36 6.25
N ALA A 28 -0.10 -19.07 6.35
CA ALA A 28 -0.42 -18.40 7.60
C ALA A 28 -1.81 -18.75 8.14
N ILE A 29 -2.83 -18.80 7.28
CA ILE A 29 -4.22 -19.06 7.69
C ILE A 29 -4.36 -20.40 8.44
N PRO A 30 -3.91 -21.54 7.91
CA PRO A 30 -4.03 -22.83 8.62
C PRO A 30 -3.28 -22.84 9.96
N ARG A 31 -2.08 -22.27 10.00
CA ARG A 31 -1.26 -22.20 11.22
C ARG A 31 -1.92 -21.36 12.32
N LEU A 32 -2.48 -20.20 11.94
CA LEU A 32 -3.21 -19.34 12.88
C LEU A 32 -4.52 -19.98 13.33
N CYS A 33 -5.27 -20.61 12.43
CA CYS A 33 -6.47 -21.33 12.77
C CYS A 33 -6.21 -22.54 13.68
N ALA A 34 -5.11 -23.25 13.51
CA ALA A 34 -4.73 -24.34 14.40
C ALA A 34 -4.40 -23.84 15.83
N LYS A 35 -3.80 -22.65 15.93
CA LYS A 35 -3.43 -22.04 17.22
C LYS A 35 -4.61 -21.37 17.93
N HIS A 36 -5.57 -20.83 17.18
CA HIS A 36 -6.72 -20.08 17.69
C HIS A 36 -8.02 -20.68 17.16
N PRO A 37 -8.69 -21.58 17.91
CA PRO A 37 -9.92 -22.25 17.46
C PRO A 37 -11.10 -21.32 17.16
N ASP A 38 -11.13 -20.16 17.79
CA ASP A 38 -12.17 -19.12 17.65
C ASP A 38 -11.83 -18.02 16.63
N LEU A 39 -10.75 -18.19 15.85
CA LEU A 39 -10.33 -17.24 14.83
C LEU A 39 -11.09 -17.45 13.52
N HIS A 40 -11.59 -16.36 12.95
CA HIS A 40 -12.25 -16.34 11.65
C HIS A 40 -11.51 -15.45 10.66
N PHE A 41 -11.59 -15.81 9.38
CA PHE A 41 -11.05 -15.02 8.28
C PHE A 41 -12.16 -14.66 7.28
N VAL A 42 -12.13 -13.41 6.82
CA VAL A 42 -12.91 -12.95 5.66
C VAL A 42 -11.92 -12.53 4.58
N VAL A 43 -11.85 -13.30 3.51
CA VAL A 43 -10.93 -13.05 2.39
C VAL A 43 -11.72 -12.61 1.19
N GLY A 44 -11.60 -11.32 0.84
CA GLY A 44 -12.25 -10.72 -0.32
C GLY A 44 -11.24 -10.36 -1.39
N GLY A 45 -11.65 -10.56 -2.61
CA GLY A 45 -10.88 -10.30 -3.81
C GLY A 45 -11.02 -11.43 -4.83
N ASP A 46 -10.48 -11.15 -6.01
CA ASP A 46 -10.44 -12.10 -7.12
C ASP A 46 -9.06 -12.10 -7.77
N GLY A 47 -8.74 -13.18 -8.47
CA GLY A 47 -7.47 -13.34 -9.17
C GLY A 47 -7.03 -14.79 -9.31
N PRO A 48 -5.89 -15.01 -10.00
CA PRO A 48 -5.42 -16.37 -10.33
C PRO A 48 -5.15 -17.26 -9.12
N LYS A 49 -4.97 -16.68 -7.92
CA LYS A 49 -4.73 -17.42 -6.66
C LYS A 49 -6.00 -17.76 -5.87
N PHE A 50 -7.19 -17.48 -6.41
CA PHE A 50 -8.46 -17.78 -5.73
C PHE A 50 -8.64 -19.28 -5.49
N VAL A 51 -8.40 -20.08 -6.54
CA VAL A 51 -8.55 -21.56 -6.47
C VAL A 51 -7.61 -22.18 -5.43
N GLU A 52 -6.38 -21.65 -5.30
CA GLU A 52 -5.43 -22.14 -4.30
C GLU A 52 -5.92 -21.87 -2.86
N LEU A 53 -6.60 -20.75 -2.64
CA LEU A 53 -7.23 -20.45 -1.34
C LEU A 53 -8.41 -21.39 -1.06
N GLU A 54 -9.23 -21.71 -2.06
CA GLU A 54 -10.30 -22.73 -1.91
C GLU A 54 -9.70 -24.09 -1.57
N GLN A 55 -8.69 -24.54 -2.30
CA GLN A 55 -8.02 -25.81 -2.04
C GLN A 55 -7.38 -25.86 -0.63
N MET A 56 -6.75 -24.75 -0.20
CA MET A 56 -6.23 -24.64 1.17
C MET A 56 -7.34 -24.77 2.20
N ARG A 57 -8.46 -24.07 2.03
CA ARG A 57 -9.61 -24.11 2.92
C ARG A 57 -10.17 -25.52 3.04
N GLU A 58 -10.37 -26.21 1.92
CA GLU A 58 -10.86 -27.60 1.89
C GLU A 58 -9.87 -28.57 2.53
N LYS A 59 -8.59 -28.48 2.16
CA LYS A 59 -7.52 -29.34 2.69
C LYS A 59 -7.41 -29.30 4.21
N HIS A 60 -7.64 -28.14 4.80
CA HIS A 60 -7.51 -27.92 6.25
C HIS A 60 -8.87 -27.92 6.98
N MET A 61 -9.97 -28.25 6.30
CA MET A 61 -11.34 -28.27 6.84
C MET A 61 -11.71 -26.96 7.54
N LEU A 62 -11.50 -25.83 6.86
CA LEU A 62 -11.69 -24.49 7.41
C LEU A 62 -12.93 -23.78 6.84
N GLN A 63 -13.90 -24.49 6.29
CA GLN A 63 -15.10 -23.95 5.64
C GLN A 63 -15.92 -23.03 6.57
N ASP A 64 -16.04 -23.39 7.83
CA ASP A 64 -16.77 -22.64 8.85
C ASP A 64 -15.99 -21.43 9.40
N ARG A 65 -14.69 -21.30 9.07
CA ARG A 65 -13.77 -20.32 9.66
C ARG A 65 -13.10 -19.40 8.66
N VAL A 66 -13.12 -19.77 7.38
CA VAL A 66 -12.55 -19.00 6.28
C VAL A 66 -13.60 -18.74 5.23
N GLU A 67 -14.14 -17.54 5.24
CA GLU A 67 -15.09 -17.07 4.23
C GLU A 67 -14.32 -16.49 3.04
N LEU A 68 -14.53 -17.06 1.84
CA LEU A 68 -14.00 -16.53 0.58
C LEU A 68 -15.13 -15.78 -0.12
N VAL A 69 -15.07 -14.46 -0.10
CA VAL A 69 -16.14 -13.56 -0.58
C VAL A 69 -16.13 -13.41 -2.10
N GLY A 70 -14.98 -13.68 -2.74
CA GLY A 70 -14.79 -13.38 -4.16
C GLY A 70 -14.58 -11.89 -4.43
N ALA A 71 -14.89 -11.46 -5.65
CA ALA A 71 -14.74 -10.05 -6.06
C ALA A 71 -15.64 -9.13 -5.23
N VAL A 72 -15.04 -8.12 -4.59
CA VAL A 72 -15.73 -7.12 -3.76
C VAL A 72 -15.86 -5.81 -4.53
N ARG A 73 -17.07 -5.28 -4.65
CA ARG A 73 -17.32 -3.96 -5.22
C ARG A 73 -16.79 -2.87 -4.29
N GLN A 74 -16.33 -1.77 -4.84
CA GLN A 74 -15.83 -0.64 -4.02
C GLN A 74 -16.87 -0.12 -3.01
N SER A 75 -18.15 -0.12 -3.37
CA SER A 75 -19.27 0.24 -2.46
C SER A 75 -19.35 -0.65 -1.22
N ASP A 76 -18.95 -1.91 -1.34
CA ASP A 76 -19.14 -2.94 -0.34
C ASP A 76 -17.90 -3.16 0.55
N VAL A 77 -16.75 -2.58 0.15
CA VAL A 77 -15.47 -2.68 0.87
C VAL A 77 -15.63 -2.33 2.35
N ARG A 78 -16.30 -1.21 2.65
CA ARG A 78 -16.53 -0.80 4.04
C ARG A 78 -17.33 -1.83 4.84
N ALA A 79 -18.35 -2.41 4.25
CA ALA A 79 -19.19 -3.40 4.91
C ALA A 79 -18.39 -4.66 5.30
N HIS A 80 -17.47 -5.09 4.43
CA HIS A 80 -16.57 -6.22 4.74
C HIS A 80 -15.53 -5.83 5.78
N LEU A 81 -14.91 -4.65 5.70
CA LEU A 81 -13.92 -4.20 6.66
C LEU A 81 -14.49 -4.11 8.08
N THR A 82 -15.69 -3.52 8.24
CA THR A 82 -16.32 -3.34 9.56
C THR A 82 -16.73 -4.65 10.25
N ARG A 83 -16.64 -5.79 9.58
CA ARG A 83 -16.82 -7.12 10.19
C ARG A 83 -15.60 -7.60 10.98
N GLY A 84 -14.44 -6.99 10.72
CA GLY A 84 -13.16 -7.44 11.26
C GLY A 84 -12.64 -6.63 12.44
N HIS A 85 -11.67 -7.22 13.11
CA HIS A 85 -10.88 -6.61 14.17
C HIS A 85 -9.45 -6.31 13.71
N ILE A 86 -8.92 -7.17 12.82
CA ILE A 86 -7.56 -7.07 12.28
C ILE A 86 -7.65 -7.08 10.76
N PHE A 87 -6.88 -6.23 10.13
CA PHE A 87 -6.64 -6.27 8.68
C PHE A 87 -5.26 -6.86 8.42
N LEU A 88 -5.20 -7.94 7.64
CA LEU A 88 -3.95 -8.58 7.25
C LEU A 88 -3.64 -8.30 5.79
N ASN A 89 -2.49 -7.67 5.54
CA ASN A 89 -1.96 -7.44 4.20
C ASN A 89 -0.59 -8.11 4.06
N THR A 90 -0.47 -9.01 3.12
CA THR A 90 0.75 -9.81 2.88
C THR A 90 1.51 -9.41 1.61
N SER A 91 1.25 -8.22 1.06
CA SER A 91 1.85 -7.77 -0.20
C SER A 91 3.37 -7.89 -0.20
N LEU A 92 3.93 -8.45 -1.29
CA LEU A 92 5.39 -8.54 -1.50
C LEU A 92 5.98 -7.24 -2.04
N THR A 93 5.13 -6.39 -2.60
CA THR A 93 5.50 -5.05 -3.08
C THR A 93 4.28 -4.14 -3.00
N GLU A 94 4.46 -2.96 -2.45
CA GLU A 94 3.39 -1.97 -2.30
C GLU A 94 3.98 -0.56 -2.29
N ALA A 95 3.45 0.33 -3.12
CA ALA A 95 3.90 1.71 -3.16
C ALA A 95 3.26 2.55 -2.04
N PHE A 96 1.95 2.41 -1.83
CA PHE A 96 1.20 3.22 -0.88
C PHE A 96 0.27 2.39 0.03
N GLY A 97 -0.50 1.42 -0.53
CA GLY A 97 -1.39 0.57 0.28
C GLY A 97 -2.71 1.25 0.69
N THR A 98 -3.50 1.72 -0.28
CA THR A 98 -4.82 2.33 -0.01
C THR A 98 -5.72 1.44 0.82
N SER A 99 -5.74 0.13 0.59
CA SER A 99 -6.53 -0.83 1.38
C SER A 99 -6.17 -0.83 2.87
N ILE A 100 -4.90 -0.56 3.21
CA ILE A 100 -4.45 -0.43 4.60
C ILE A 100 -5.06 0.83 5.24
N ILE A 101 -5.08 1.94 4.50
CA ILE A 101 -5.72 3.18 4.97
C ILE A 101 -7.23 2.98 5.15
N GLU A 102 -7.90 2.35 4.19
CA GLU A 102 -9.33 2.04 4.26
C GLU A 102 -9.65 1.17 5.48
N ALA A 103 -8.86 0.12 5.70
CA ALA A 103 -9.02 -0.75 6.86
C ALA A 103 -8.80 -0.03 8.18
N THR A 104 -7.77 0.82 8.25
CA THR A 104 -7.47 1.62 9.44
C THR A 104 -8.58 2.66 9.69
N CYS A 105 -9.11 3.28 8.64
CA CYS A 105 -10.29 4.15 8.73
C CYS A 105 -11.54 3.42 9.20
N ALA A 106 -11.70 2.14 8.84
CA ALA A 106 -12.78 1.29 9.34
C ALA A 106 -12.57 0.83 10.79
N GLY A 107 -11.42 1.16 11.40
CA GLY A 107 -11.11 0.86 12.80
C GLY A 107 -10.37 -0.45 13.02
N LEU A 108 -9.87 -1.13 11.99
CA LEU A 108 -9.14 -2.40 12.14
C LEU A 108 -7.70 -2.16 12.55
N TYR A 109 -7.19 -3.01 13.44
CA TYR A 109 -5.76 -3.07 13.71
C TYR A 109 -5.01 -3.72 12.55
N VAL A 110 -3.90 -3.15 12.11
CA VAL A 110 -3.24 -3.59 10.88
C VAL A 110 -2.05 -4.49 11.16
N VAL A 111 -1.96 -5.59 10.44
CA VAL A 111 -0.74 -6.40 10.26
C VAL A 111 -0.38 -6.38 8.79
N THR A 112 0.84 -5.99 8.46
CA THR A 112 1.24 -5.85 7.07
C THR A 112 2.74 -6.15 6.89
N THR A 113 3.13 -6.49 5.67
CA THR A 113 4.53 -6.70 5.31
C THR A 113 5.32 -5.38 5.33
N ARG A 114 6.60 -5.47 5.71
CA ARG A 114 7.57 -4.36 5.68
C ARG A 114 8.15 -4.18 4.27
N VAL A 115 7.35 -3.67 3.33
CA VAL A 115 7.78 -3.51 1.93
C VAL A 115 7.43 -2.13 1.40
N GLY A 116 8.25 -1.61 0.48
CA GLY A 116 8.01 -0.34 -0.22
C GLY A 116 7.72 0.82 0.70
N GLY A 117 6.63 1.56 0.44
CA GLY A 117 6.20 2.72 1.23
C GLY A 117 5.39 2.40 2.50
N ILE A 118 5.08 1.13 2.76
CA ILE A 118 4.24 0.73 3.91
C ILE A 118 4.78 1.22 5.26
N PRO A 119 6.10 1.15 5.56
CA PRO A 119 6.61 1.59 6.86
C PRO A 119 6.35 3.06 7.19
N GLU A 120 6.10 3.89 6.17
CA GLU A 120 5.83 5.34 6.33
C GLU A 120 4.33 5.66 6.43
N LEU A 121 3.47 4.65 6.23
CA LEU A 121 2.03 4.84 6.06
C LEU A 121 1.31 5.22 7.34
N LEU A 122 1.62 4.56 8.44
CA LEU A 122 0.92 4.71 9.73
C LEU A 122 1.93 4.79 10.88
N PRO A 123 1.55 5.43 11.99
CA PRO A 123 2.33 5.38 13.22
C PRO A 123 2.55 3.92 13.69
N PRO A 124 3.72 3.59 14.26
CA PRO A 124 4.04 2.22 14.71
C PRO A 124 3.04 1.63 15.73
N SER A 125 2.32 2.49 16.46
CA SER A 125 1.29 2.04 17.42
C SER A 125 0.01 1.54 16.76
N MET A 126 -0.20 1.81 15.46
CA MET A 126 -1.42 1.51 14.73
C MET A 126 -1.29 0.29 13.82
N MET A 127 -0.08 -0.22 13.64
CA MET A 127 0.19 -1.39 12.80
C MET A 127 1.35 -2.21 13.34
N ARG A 128 1.41 -3.47 12.91
CA ARG A 128 2.56 -4.35 13.05
C ARG A 128 3.16 -4.64 11.69
N LEU A 129 4.46 -4.55 11.61
CA LEU A 129 5.23 -4.81 10.39
C LEU A 129 5.88 -6.19 10.49
N ALA A 130 5.60 -7.05 9.53
CA ALA A 130 6.19 -8.37 9.38
C ALA A 130 7.17 -8.38 8.21
N GLU A 131 8.27 -9.08 8.32
CA GLU A 131 9.07 -9.43 7.15
C GLU A 131 8.23 -10.31 6.20
N PRO A 132 8.41 -10.23 4.88
CA PRO A 132 7.59 -10.96 3.90
C PRO A 132 7.98 -12.45 3.86
N CYS A 133 7.80 -13.13 4.99
CA CYS A 133 7.99 -14.56 5.15
C CYS A 133 6.94 -15.16 6.09
N ASP A 134 6.68 -16.45 5.93
CA ASP A 134 5.63 -17.19 6.63
C ASP A 134 5.69 -17.04 8.15
N ASP A 135 6.86 -17.24 8.75
CA ASP A 135 7.01 -17.22 10.20
C ASP A 135 6.81 -15.82 10.80
N ALA A 136 7.25 -14.78 10.09
CA ALA A 136 7.05 -13.40 10.53
C ALA A 136 5.57 -13.00 10.44
N ILE A 137 4.88 -13.35 9.37
CA ILE A 137 3.43 -13.09 9.21
C ILE A 137 2.65 -13.77 10.33
N VAL A 138 2.91 -15.05 10.60
CA VAL A 138 2.23 -15.79 11.68
C VAL A 138 2.55 -15.16 13.04
N ARG A 139 3.79 -14.86 13.34
CA ARG A 139 4.21 -14.27 14.62
C ARG A 139 3.58 -12.90 14.87
N GLU A 140 3.63 -11.99 13.87
CA GLU A 140 3.09 -10.64 14.03
C GLU A 140 1.55 -10.64 14.07
N THR A 141 0.91 -11.55 13.33
CA THR A 141 -0.55 -11.73 13.40
C THR A 141 -0.98 -12.29 14.74
N ASP A 142 -0.27 -13.27 15.27
CA ASP A 142 -0.51 -13.82 16.63
C ASP A 142 -0.40 -12.74 17.72
N ALA A 143 0.64 -11.92 17.65
CA ALA A 143 0.81 -10.79 18.56
C ALA A 143 -0.29 -9.72 18.41
N ALA A 144 -0.81 -9.50 17.20
CA ALA A 144 -1.94 -8.61 16.96
C ALA A 144 -3.25 -9.17 17.56
N ILE A 145 -3.48 -10.48 17.42
CA ILE A 145 -4.62 -11.16 18.04
C ILE A 145 -4.58 -10.97 19.57
N ALA A 146 -3.43 -11.21 20.19
CA ALA A 146 -3.25 -11.02 21.63
C ALA A 146 -3.47 -9.55 22.04
N TYR A 147 -3.00 -8.60 21.23
CA TYR A 147 -3.18 -7.16 21.46
C TYR A 147 -4.65 -6.74 21.44
N VAL A 148 -5.40 -7.22 20.44
CA VAL A 148 -6.83 -6.94 20.30
C VAL A 148 -7.65 -7.59 21.41
N ARG A 149 -7.37 -8.86 21.74
CA ARG A 149 -8.03 -9.57 22.85
C ARG A 149 -7.80 -8.92 24.21
N ALA A 150 -6.65 -8.32 24.40
CA ALA A 150 -6.35 -7.57 25.63
C ALA A 150 -7.05 -6.20 25.72
N GLY A 151 -7.91 -5.84 24.75
CA GLY A 151 -8.61 -4.56 24.71
C GLY A 151 -7.68 -3.34 24.54
N ARG A 152 -6.47 -3.55 24.02
CA ARG A 152 -5.48 -2.48 23.85
C ARG A 152 -5.69 -1.69 22.56
N HIS A 153 -6.49 -2.21 21.66
CA HIS A 153 -6.86 -1.56 20.40
C HIS A 153 -8.11 -0.71 20.60
N ASP A 154 -8.04 0.57 20.20
CA ASP A 154 -9.17 1.51 20.19
C ASP A 154 -9.51 1.88 18.73
N PRO A 155 -10.54 1.28 18.13
CA PRO A 155 -10.94 1.51 16.74
C PRO A 155 -11.30 2.97 16.46
N LEU A 156 -11.97 3.64 17.39
CA LEU A 156 -12.42 5.04 17.20
C LEU A 156 -11.23 6.01 17.25
N LYS A 157 -10.29 5.79 18.15
CA LYS A 157 -9.05 6.58 18.21
C LYS A 157 -8.26 6.41 16.92
N GLN A 158 -8.13 5.17 16.43
CA GLN A 158 -7.44 4.86 15.18
C GLN A 158 -8.08 5.56 14.00
N HIS A 159 -9.41 5.45 13.84
CA HIS A 159 -10.18 6.15 12.82
C HIS A 159 -9.90 7.66 12.84
N ARG A 160 -10.00 8.33 14.01
CA ARG A 160 -9.80 9.78 14.13
C ARG A 160 -8.40 10.22 13.69
N VAL A 161 -7.38 9.44 14.02
CA VAL A 161 -5.99 9.75 13.63
C VAL A 161 -5.85 9.67 12.12
N VAL A 162 -6.29 8.58 11.50
CA VAL A 162 -6.13 8.36 10.05
C VAL A 162 -6.98 9.34 9.24
N ALA A 163 -8.21 9.63 9.67
CA ALA A 163 -9.07 10.61 9.01
C ALA A 163 -8.43 12.02 8.94
N ARG A 164 -7.63 12.39 9.95
CA ARG A 164 -6.87 13.66 9.94
C ARG A 164 -5.63 13.59 9.06
N MET A 165 -4.94 12.44 9.02
CA MET A 165 -3.71 12.27 8.23
C MET A 165 -3.98 12.27 6.73
N TYR A 166 -5.08 11.63 6.31
CA TYR A 166 -5.41 11.31 4.92
C TYR A 166 -6.69 12.00 4.43
N SER A 167 -7.01 13.19 4.94
CA SER A 167 -8.08 14.00 4.37
C SER A 167 -7.64 14.71 3.08
N TRP A 168 -8.58 14.92 2.15
CA TRP A 168 -8.33 15.70 0.95
C TRP A 168 -7.81 17.11 1.28
N ASP A 169 -8.38 17.79 2.26
CA ASP A 169 -7.93 19.11 2.71
C ASP A 169 -6.47 19.13 3.15
N ALA A 170 -6.05 18.12 3.91
CA ALA A 170 -4.66 18.03 4.35
C ALA A 170 -3.72 17.73 3.17
N THR A 171 -4.16 16.94 2.20
CA THR A 171 -3.41 16.61 0.99
C THR A 171 -3.27 17.83 0.09
N VAL A 172 -4.36 18.54 -0.17
CA VAL A 172 -4.38 19.76 -1.00
C VAL A 172 -3.47 20.83 -0.39
N ARG A 173 -3.61 21.13 0.90
CA ARG A 173 -2.73 22.12 1.56
C ARG A 173 -1.24 21.79 1.43
N ARG A 174 -0.86 20.52 1.56
CA ARG A 174 0.53 20.09 1.39
C ARG A 174 0.99 20.25 -0.07
N LEU A 175 0.13 19.93 -1.02
CA LEU A 175 0.43 20.06 -2.44
C LEU A 175 0.55 21.53 -2.85
N GLU A 176 -0.35 22.40 -2.41
CA GLU A 176 -0.29 23.84 -2.63
C GLU A 176 1.00 24.46 -2.06
N ALA A 177 1.44 24.03 -0.87
CA ALA A 177 2.69 24.47 -0.30
C ALA A 177 3.92 24.05 -1.15
N VAL A 178 3.87 22.85 -1.75
CA VAL A 178 4.91 22.38 -2.69
C VAL A 178 4.89 23.21 -3.96
N TYR A 179 3.72 23.49 -4.52
CA TYR A 179 3.59 24.34 -5.72
C TYR A 179 4.06 25.77 -5.46
N ALA A 180 3.65 26.37 -4.35
CA ALA A 180 4.11 27.70 -3.98
C ALA A 180 5.65 27.76 -3.87
N ARG A 181 6.27 26.74 -3.24
CA ARG A 181 7.74 26.65 -3.17
C ARG A 181 8.38 26.47 -4.55
N ALA A 182 7.78 25.64 -5.41
CA ALA A 182 8.28 25.42 -6.77
C ALA A 182 8.23 26.72 -7.60
N MET A 183 7.14 27.48 -7.49
CA MET A 183 6.97 28.77 -8.17
C MET A 183 7.96 29.84 -7.69
N LEU A 184 8.34 29.81 -6.41
CA LEU A 184 9.35 30.74 -5.86
C LEU A 184 10.79 30.30 -6.18
N THR A 185 10.99 29.07 -6.63
CA THR A 185 12.34 28.57 -6.96
C THR A 185 12.72 29.05 -8.37
N PRO A 186 13.79 29.85 -8.51
CA PRO A 186 14.20 30.33 -9.83
C PRO A 186 14.58 29.15 -10.74
N PRO A 187 14.32 29.27 -12.05
CA PRO A 187 14.70 28.22 -13.00
C PRO A 187 16.21 28.05 -13.00
N ARG A 188 16.67 26.81 -12.93
CA ARG A 188 18.10 26.51 -12.96
C ARG A 188 18.71 26.89 -14.29
N SER A 189 19.94 27.42 -14.26
CA SER A 189 20.72 27.67 -15.46
C SER A 189 21.00 26.38 -16.22
N THR A 190 21.18 26.49 -17.53
CA THR A 190 21.53 25.35 -18.38
C THR A 190 22.79 24.63 -17.89
N THR A 191 23.82 25.40 -17.46
CA THR A 191 25.05 24.84 -16.89
C THR A 191 24.81 24.01 -15.65
N GLU A 192 23.96 24.48 -14.73
CA GLU A 192 23.60 23.73 -13.52
C GLU A 192 22.83 22.45 -13.85
N ARG A 193 21.92 22.48 -14.83
CA ARG A 193 21.21 21.30 -15.30
C ARG A 193 22.18 20.25 -15.85
N PHE A 194 23.13 20.67 -16.70
CA PHE A 194 24.17 19.77 -17.25
C PHE A 194 25.02 19.14 -16.15
N ARG A 195 25.46 19.93 -15.15
CA ARG A 195 26.22 19.40 -14.01
C ARG A 195 25.45 18.30 -13.30
N ARG A 196 24.18 18.53 -13.01
CA ARG A 196 23.33 17.53 -12.33
C ARG A 196 23.11 16.26 -13.15
N TYR A 197 22.97 16.37 -14.46
CA TYR A 197 22.88 15.20 -15.34
C TYR A 197 24.21 14.42 -15.36
N ALA A 198 25.33 15.12 -15.39
CA ALA A 198 26.64 14.49 -15.31
C ALA A 198 26.83 13.74 -13.97
N ASP A 199 26.45 14.37 -12.86
CA ASP A 199 26.57 13.78 -11.52
C ASP A 199 25.64 12.58 -11.35
N ALA A 200 24.39 12.68 -11.80
CA ALA A 200 23.40 11.60 -11.69
C ALA A 200 23.73 10.37 -12.55
N GLY A 201 24.32 10.56 -13.73
CA GLY A 201 24.68 9.49 -14.65
C GLY A 201 26.07 8.89 -14.42
N GLY A 202 26.84 9.41 -13.45
CA GLY A 202 28.21 8.98 -13.16
C GLY A 202 29.23 9.32 -14.28
N PRO A 203 30.46 8.82 -14.16
CA PRO A 203 31.59 9.31 -14.97
C PRO A 203 31.47 9.04 -16.49
N ILE A 204 30.73 8.03 -16.89
CA ILE A 204 30.52 7.67 -18.30
C ILE A 204 29.09 8.01 -18.73
N GLY A 205 28.08 7.49 -18.02
CA GLY A 205 26.66 7.66 -18.38
C GLY A 205 26.23 9.12 -18.33
N GLY A 206 26.73 9.89 -17.37
CA GLY A 206 26.47 11.33 -17.26
C GLY A 206 26.96 12.13 -18.47
N LYS A 207 28.14 11.81 -18.99
CA LYS A 207 28.67 12.43 -20.21
C LYS A 207 27.83 12.11 -21.45
N ILE A 208 27.41 10.85 -21.58
CA ILE A 208 26.52 10.42 -22.66
C ILE A 208 25.17 11.17 -22.60
N ILE A 209 24.56 11.23 -21.42
CA ILE A 209 23.30 11.97 -21.21
C ILE A 209 23.46 13.43 -21.58
N CYS A 210 24.52 14.09 -21.12
CA CYS A 210 24.80 15.48 -21.43
C CYS A 210 24.97 15.71 -22.93
N MET A 211 25.67 14.79 -23.64
CA MET A 211 25.85 14.87 -25.08
C MET A 211 24.51 14.75 -25.82
N VAL A 212 23.69 13.77 -25.45
CA VAL A 212 22.34 13.59 -26.06
C VAL A 212 21.48 14.83 -25.86
N ILE A 213 21.46 15.39 -24.64
CA ILE A 213 20.69 16.60 -24.34
C ILE A 213 21.24 17.82 -25.12
N ALA A 214 22.54 17.97 -25.26
CA ALA A 214 23.14 19.03 -26.04
C ALA A 214 22.72 18.96 -27.53
N VAL A 215 22.75 17.77 -28.11
CA VAL A 215 22.29 17.53 -29.49
C VAL A 215 20.79 17.84 -29.61
N GLN A 216 19.98 17.43 -28.65
CA GLN A 216 18.54 17.73 -28.64
C GLN A 216 18.26 19.24 -28.57
N ILE A 217 18.97 19.97 -27.69
CA ILE A 217 18.83 21.42 -27.59
C ILE A 217 19.22 22.08 -28.91
N MET A 218 20.33 21.67 -29.52
CA MET A 218 20.76 22.20 -30.81
C MET A 218 19.74 21.92 -31.90
N LEU A 219 19.16 20.72 -31.95
CA LEU A 219 18.10 20.38 -32.91
C LEU A 219 16.87 21.28 -32.75
N VAL A 220 16.43 21.49 -31.50
CA VAL A 220 15.29 22.38 -31.21
C VAL A 220 15.59 23.81 -31.62
N MET A 221 16.80 24.31 -31.37
CA MET A 221 17.21 25.66 -31.82
C MET A 221 17.18 25.78 -33.35
N VAL A 222 17.66 24.76 -34.06
CA VAL A 222 17.61 24.74 -35.54
C VAL A 222 16.18 24.70 -36.04
N LEU A 223 15.34 23.89 -35.41
CA LEU A 223 13.93 23.80 -35.76
C LEU A 223 13.19 25.11 -35.49
N ASP A 224 13.44 25.79 -34.39
CA ASP A 224 12.83 27.08 -34.05
C ASP A 224 13.35 28.20 -34.98
N TRP A 225 14.56 28.10 -35.48
CA TRP A 225 15.10 28.99 -36.51
C TRP A 225 14.45 28.75 -37.88
N LEU A 226 14.20 27.49 -38.25
CA LEU A 226 13.55 27.13 -39.54
C LEU A 226 12.04 27.43 -39.53
N VAL A 227 11.37 27.13 -38.40
CA VAL A 227 9.91 27.32 -38.22
C VAL A 227 9.70 28.01 -36.87
N PRO A 228 9.80 29.34 -36.82
CA PRO A 228 9.60 30.08 -35.58
C PRO A 228 8.26 29.77 -34.92
N THR A 229 8.26 29.46 -33.64
CA THR A 229 7.05 29.16 -32.84
C THR A 229 6.03 30.29 -32.89
N SER A 230 6.47 31.53 -33.13
CA SER A 230 5.60 32.69 -33.38
C SER A 230 4.77 32.62 -34.67
N SER A 231 5.18 31.76 -35.61
CA SER A 231 4.46 31.53 -36.87
C SER A 231 3.41 30.41 -36.79
N LEU A 232 3.40 29.67 -35.71
CA LEU A 232 2.42 28.61 -35.44
C LEU A 232 1.20 29.27 -34.78
N SER A 233 0.15 29.56 -35.59
CA SER A 233 -1.16 29.93 -35.04
C SER A 233 -1.68 28.72 -34.26
N LEU A 234 -1.76 28.82 -32.93
CA LEU A 234 -2.56 27.92 -32.13
C LEU A 234 -3.99 28.06 -32.64
N ALA A 235 -4.51 27.04 -33.29
CA ALA A 235 -5.93 26.98 -33.62
C ALA A 235 -6.74 27.10 -32.34
N PRO A 236 -7.83 27.84 -32.34
CA PRO A 236 -8.67 28.11 -31.16
C PRO A 236 -9.30 26.86 -30.57
#